data_1dd736c42493c2c4a4ef0391bcdfa74b
#
_entry.id   1dd736c42493c2c4a4ef0391bcdfa74b
#
_cell.length_a   1.000
_cell.length_b   1.000
_cell.length_c   1.000
_cell.angle_alpha   90.00
_cell.angle_beta   90.00
_cell.angle_gamma   90.00
#
_symmetry.space_group_name_H-M   'P 1'
#
loop_
_entity.id
_entity.type
_entity.pdbx_description
1 polymer ?
#
loop_
_entity_poly.entity_id
_entity_poly.type
_entity_poly.pdbx_seq_one_letter_code
_entity_poly.pdbx_strand_id
1 'polypeptide(L)'
;MIINSIEALLFGAGRPIRLSEIKNILENTGIKEELPEIKKALNELEKRYEGTSIEIKEVASGYRLQIKEDHSSCLNHLWNEKTPRVSKALMETISIIAFKQPVTRGDIEDIRGVSVSTRSIRSLLERNWIKVSGFRDVPGRPALYVTTKDFLDDLNLKSISDLPALPDIQDTDNQDTLSQVI
;
A
#
# COMPACT_ATOMS: atom_id res chain seq x y z
N MET A 1 7.29 31.02 1.42
CA MET A 1 7.77 30.47 2.71
C MET A 1 7.11 29.13 3.04
N ILE A 2 5.79 29.01 3.02
CA ILE A 2 5.07 27.76 3.34
C ILE A 2 5.50 26.55 2.52
N ILE A 3 5.69 26.68 1.21
CA ILE A 3 6.07 25.59 0.29
C ILE A 3 7.38 24.94 0.75
N ASN A 4 8.41 25.74 1.04
CA ASN A 4 9.71 25.22 1.47
C ASN A 4 9.64 24.58 2.87
N SER A 5 8.74 25.09 3.75
CA SER A 5 8.53 24.46 5.06
C SER A 5 7.86 23.09 4.93
N ILE A 6 6.86 22.97 4.05
CA ILE A 6 6.20 21.67 3.76
C ILE A 6 7.21 20.70 3.11
N GLU A 7 8.00 21.18 2.16
CA GLU A 7 9.07 20.38 1.53
C GLU A 7 10.04 19.83 2.55
N ALA A 8 10.53 20.66 3.47
CA ALA A 8 11.42 20.26 4.54
C ALA A 8 10.78 19.23 5.50
N LEU A 9 9.48 19.40 5.81
CA LEU A 9 8.73 18.45 6.64
C LEU A 9 8.61 17.10 5.97
N LEU A 10 8.21 17.04 4.70
CA LEU A 10 8.07 15.79 3.95
C LEU A 10 9.40 15.07 3.78
N PHE A 11 10.47 15.82 3.53
CA PHE A 11 11.82 15.27 3.41
C PHE A 11 12.35 14.73 4.74
N GLY A 12 12.18 15.52 5.81
CA GLY A 12 12.71 15.17 7.14
C GLY A 12 11.93 14.08 7.88
N ALA A 13 10.66 13.88 7.53
CA ALA A 13 9.81 12.93 8.25
C ALA A 13 10.15 11.46 7.97
N GLY A 14 10.61 11.12 6.78
CA GLY A 14 10.88 9.74 6.38
C GLY A 14 9.65 8.79 6.40
N ARG A 15 8.45 9.37 6.54
CA ARG A 15 7.15 8.66 6.59
C ARG A 15 6.06 9.53 6.00
N PRO A 16 4.88 8.97 5.65
CA PRO A 16 3.73 9.78 5.29
C PRO A 16 3.28 10.70 6.44
N ILE A 17 2.90 11.94 6.12
CA ILE A 17 2.38 12.93 7.06
C ILE A 17 0.98 13.33 6.65
N ARG A 18 0.03 13.33 7.59
CA ARG A 18 -1.34 13.79 7.35
C ARG A 18 -1.41 15.31 7.18
N LEU A 19 -2.36 15.79 6.39
CA LEU A 19 -2.61 17.23 6.25
C LEU A 19 -2.82 17.94 7.59
N SER A 20 -3.57 17.30 8.50
CA SER A 20 -3.78 17.86 9.85
C SER A 20 -2.50 17.94 10.68
N GLU A 21 -1.60 16.97 10.50
CA GLU A 21 -0.29 16.98 11.18
C GLU A 21 0.61 18.08 10.59
N ILE A 22 0.63 18.23 9.26
CA ILE A 22 1.34 19.33 8.59
C ILE A 22 0.84 20.67 9.12
N LYS A 23 -0.49 20.88 9.18
CA LYS A 23 -1.09 22.09 9.70
C LYS A 23 -0.62 22.37 11.13
N ASN A 24 -0.72 21.40 12.03
CA ASN A 24 -0.33 21.55 13.42
C ASN A 24 1.16 21.92 13.58
N ILE A 25 2.04 21.30 12.79
CA ILE A 25 3.48 21.61 12.84
C ILE A 25 3.73 23.04 12.34
N LEU A 26 3.09 23.46 11.24
CA LEU A 26 3.21 24.80 10.70
C LEU A 26 2.71 25.85 11.69
N GLU A 27 1.56 25.64 12.34
CA GLU A 27 1.02 26.52 13.38
C GLU A 27 1.99 26.68 14.55
N ASN A 28 2.61 25.59 15.00
CA ASN A 28 3.62 25.62 16.08
C ASN A 28 4.89 26.42 15.69
N THR A 29 5.17 26.54 14.40
CA THR A 29 6.28 27.38 13.89
C THR A 29 5.86 28.81 13.55
N GLY A 30 4.61 29.19 13.85
CA GLY A 30 4.09 30.52 13.62
C GLY A 30 3.48 30.75 12.22
N ILE A 31 3.42 29.71 11.39
CA ILE A 31 2.79 29.76 10.05
C ILE A 31 1.33 29.31 10.20
N LYS A 32 0.41 30.27 10.18
CA LYS A 32 -1.03 30.03 10.33
C LYS A 32 -1.68 29.96 8.95
N GLU A 33 -1.85 28.73 8.44
CA GLU A 33 -2.47 28.49 7.14
C GLU A 33 -3.58 27.46 7.25
N GLU A 34 -4.62 27.63 6.45
CA GLU A 34 -5.72 26.70 6.41
C GLU A 34 -5.44 25.49 5.48
N LEU A 35 -6.18 24.41 5.67
CA LEU A 35 -5.97 23.16 4.88
C LEU A 35 -6.01 23.36 3.36
N PRO A 36 -6.87 24.23 2.78
CA PRO A 36 -6.86 24.51 1.34
C PRO A 36 -5.54 25.10 0.84
N GLU A 37 -4.94 26.02 1.61
CA GLU A 37 -3.65 26.64 1.24
C GLU A 37 -2.50 25.64 1.34
N ILE A 38 -2.53 24.74 2.35
CA ILE A 38 -1.56 23.65 2.48
C ILE A 38 -1.68 22.69 1.27
N LYS A 39 -2.90 22.34 0.85
CA LYS A 39 -3.11 21.52 -0.35
C LYS A 39 -2.60 22.20 -1.62
N LYS A 40 -2.84 23.50 -1.75
CA LYS A 40 -2.32 24.27 -2.88
C LYS A 40 -0.79 24.28 -2.91
N ALA A 41 -0.15 24.45 -1.76
CA ALA A 41 1.30 24.39 -1.64
C ALA A 41 1.85 22.99 -1.98
N LEU A 42 1.16 21.90 -1.61
CA LEU A 42 1.51 20.53 -2.01
C LEU A 42 1.42 20.33 -3.53
N ASN A 43 0.35 20.82 -4.17
CA ASN A 43 0.21 20.77 -5.62
C ASN A 43 1.28 21.61 -6.35
N GLU A 44 1.71 22.72 -5.78
CA GLU A 44 2.83 23.53 -6.32
C GLU A 44 4.17 22.78 -6.18
N LEU A 45 4.38 22.08 -5.06
CA LEU A 45 5.55 21.23 -4.88
C LEU A 45 5.54 20.05 -5.86
N GLU A 46 4.41 19.42 -6.08
CA GLU A 46 4.27 18.33 -7.07
C GLU A 46 4.70 18.80 -8.45
N LYS A 47 4.21 19.97 -8.89
CA LYS A 47 4.63 20.60 -10.16
C LYS A 47 6.14 20.94 -10.19
N ARG A 48 6.70 21.39 -9.07
CA ARG A 48 8.15 21.68 -8.97
C ARG A 48 9.00 20.43 -9.20
N TYR A 49 8.50 19.26 -8.78
CA TYR A 49 9.16 17.98 -8.95
C TYR A 49 8.84 17.27 -10.28
N GLU A 50 7.98 17.86 -11.13
CA GLU A 50 7.80 17.37 -12.51
C GLU A 50 9.17 17.37 -13.24
N GLY A 51 9.48 16.26 -13.91
CA GLY A 51 10.77 16.11 -14.61
C GLY A 51 11.99 15.81 -13.73
N THR A 52 11.83 15.74 -12.41
CA THR A 52 12.90 15.30 -11.49
C THR A 52 12.77 13.81 -11.14
N SER A 53 13.75 13.26 -10.40
CA SER A 53 13.72 11.89 -9.87
C SER A 53 12.87 11.72 -8.62
N ILE A 54 12.30 12.81 -8.09
CA ILE A 54 11.53 12.85 -6.84
C ILE A 54 10.06 13.13 -7.16
N GLU A 55 9.16 12.59 -6.35
CA GLU A 55 7.74 12.89 -6.42
C GLU A 55 7.11 13.02 -5.03
N ILE A 56 6.01 13.78 -4.94
CA ILE A 56 5.15 13.77 -3.77
C ILE A 56 4.03 12.77 -4.05
N LYS A 57 3.85 11.82 -3.13
CA LYS A 57 2.80 10.82 -3.23
C LYS A 57 1.82 10.94 -2.08
N GLU A 58 0.52 11.02 -2.42
CA GLU A 58 -0.55 10.89 -1.44
C GLU A 58 -0.89 9.41 -1.29
N VAL A 59 -0.83 8.91 -0.07
CA VAL A 59 -1.11 7.51 0.30
C VAL A 59 -2.13 7.47 1.45
N ALA A 60 -2.54 6.29 1.91
CA ALA A 60 -3.57 6.14 2.93
C ALA A 60 -3.26 6.84 4.27
N SER A 61 -2.00 6.99 4.62
CA SER A 61 -1.56 7.66 5.84
C SER A 61 -1.24 9.15 5.67
N GLY A 62 -1.23 9.67 4.44
CA GLY A 62 -0.96 11.09 4.17
C GLY A 62 -0.06 11.32 2.95
N TYR A 63 0.76 12.37 3.00
CA TYR A 63 1.68 12.74 1.93
C TYR A 63 3.11 12.36 2.29
N ARG A 64 3.85 11.85 1.32
CA ARG A 64 5.29 11.57 1.47
C ARG A 64 6.06 12.01 0.23
N LEU A 65 7.32 12.32 0.45
CA LEU A 65 8.30 12.52 -0.61
C LEU A 65 8.97 11.17 -0.89
N GLN A 66 9.05 10.78 -2.15
CA GLN A 66 9.68 9.52 -2.54
C GLN A 66 10.42 9.66 -3.87
N ILE A 67 11.30 8.72 -4.14
CA ILE A 67 11.97 8.59 -5.43
C ILE A 67 11.04 7.86 -6.39
N LYS A 68 10.95 8.36 -7.63
CA LYS A 68 10.15 7.72 -8.69
C LYS A 68 10.65 6.31 -8.98
N GLU A 69 9.73 5.42 -9.31
CA GLU A 69 10.01 4.00 -9.56
C GLU A 69 11.06 3.78 -10.65
N ASP A 70 11.09 4.63 -11.67
CA ASP A 70 12.07 4.58 -12.78
C ASP A 70 13.53 4.61 -12.30
N HIS A 71 13.78 5.14 -11.10
CA HIS A 71 15.11 5.23 -10.50
C HIS A 71 15.40 4.16 -9.43
N SER A 72 14.45 3.25 -9.17
CA SER A 72 14.57 2.22 -8.13
C SER A 72 15.75 1.27 -8.35
N SER A 73 16.10 0.99 -9.61
CA SER A 73 17.24 0.13 -9.95
C SER A 73 18.57 0.68 -9.43
N CYS A 74 18.77 2.01 -9.50
CA CYS A 74 19.98 2.66 -8.97
C CYS A 74 20.09 2.50 -7.46
N LEU A 75 18.95 2.60 -6.75
CA LEU A 75 18.92 2.47 -5.29
C LEU A 75 19.18 1.03 -4.83
N ASN A 76 18.69 0.05 -5.56
CA ASN A 76 18.94 -1.36 -5.28
C ASN A 76 20.45 -1.69 -5.31
N HIS A 77 21.19 -1.05 -6.22
CA HIS A 77 22.65 -1.19 -6.27
C HIS A 77 23.36 -0.45 -5.12
N LEU A 78 22.83 0.70 -4.69
CA LEU A 78 23.40 1.48 -3.59
C LEU A 78 23.29 0.74 -2.25
N TRP A 79 22.15 0.14 -1.97
CA TRP A 79 21.91 -0.49 -0.68
C TRP A 79 22.35 -1.95 -0.60
N ASN A 80 22.75 -2.54 -1.75
CA ASN A 80 23.22 -3.93 -1.84
C ASN A 80 22.29 -4.95 -1.14
N GLU A 81 21.05 -4.54 -0.90
CA GLU A 81 20.04 -5.34 -0.21
C GLU A 81 19.21 -6.12 -1.24
N LYS A 82 19.28 -7.44 -1.16
CA LYS A 82 18.26 -8.28 -1.78
C LYS A 82 16.95 -8.05 -1.03
N THR A 83 16.14 -7.12 -1.50
CA THR A 83 14.77 -6.95 -0.98
C THR A 83 14.10 -8.32 -0.94
N PRO A 84 13.66 -8.79 0.21
CA PRO A 84 13.03 -10.10 0.32
C PRO A 84 11.78 -10.11 -0.57
N ARG A 85 11.84 -10.85 -1.66
CA ARG A 85 10.72 -10.97 -2.61
C ARG A 85 9.51 -11.53 -1.87
N VAL A 86 8.39 -10.85 -2.00
CA VAL A 86 7.10 -11.35 -1.53
C VAL A 86 6.77 -12.59 -2.38
N SER A 87 6.56 -13.75 -1.73
CA SER A 87 6.24 -14.98 -2.46
C SER A 87 4.87 -14.89 -3.13
N LYS A 88 4.67 -15.60 -4.24
CA LYS A 88 3.38 -15.69 -4.93
C LYS A 88 2.24 -16.08 -3.97
N ALA A 89 2.47 -17.11 -3.14
CA ALA A 89 1.50 -17.54 -2.13
C ALA A 89 1.13 -16.45 -1.12
N LEU A 90 2.09 -15.59 -0.74
CA LEU A 90 1.83 -14.47 0.17
C LEU A 90 1.01 -13.39 -0.53
N MET A 91 1.31 -13.08 -1.81
CA MET A 91 0.55 -12.13 -2.62
C MET A 91 -0.89 -12.61 -2.85
N GLU A 92 -1.11 -13.87 -3.16
CA GLU A 92 -2.45 -14.46 -3.28
C GLU A 92 -3.25 -14.31 -1.97
N THR A 93 -2.61 -14.62 -0.83
CA THR A 93 -3.26 -14.51 0.48
C THR A 93 -3.65 -13.07 0.81
N ILE A 94 -2.76 -12.10 0.62
CA ILE A 94 -3.06 -10.70 0.92
C ILE A 94 -4.11 -10.12 -0.04
N SER A 95 -4.10 -10.53 -1.31
CA SER A 95 -5.11 -10.11 -2.28
C SER A 95 -6.50 -10.56 -1.86
N ILE A 96 -6.67 -11.82 -1.43
CA ILE A 96 -7.98 -12.31 -0.93
C ILE A 96 -8.43 -11.49 0.28
N ILE A 97 -7.53 -11.23 1.25
CA ILE A 97 -7.86 -10.41 2.40
C ILE A 97 -8.29 -9.02 1.93
N ALA A 98 -7.56 -8.38 1.04
CA ALA A 98 -7.84 -7.03 0.57
C ALA A 98 -9.21 -6.89 -0.11
N PHE A 99 -9.60 -7.87 -0.93
CA PHE A 99 -10.87 -7.82 -1.68
C PHE A 99 -12.08 -8.36 -0.92
N LYS A 100 -11.88 -9.24 0.07
CA LYS A 100 -12.98 -9.96 0.75
C LYS A 100 -13.11 -9.63 2.23
N GLN A 101 -12.24 -8.80 2.78
CA GLN A 101 -12.22 -8.45 4.21
C GLN A 101 -13.59 -7.99 4.75
N PRO A 102 -13.94 -8.34 6.01
CA PRO A 102 -13.15 -9.13 6.95
C PRO A 102 -13.27 -10.64 6.71
N VAL A 103 -12.14 -11.38 6.71
CA VAL A 103 -12.08 -12.81 6.40
C VAL A 103 -11.33 -13.60 7.47
N THR A 104 -11.72 -14.87 7.68
CA THR A 104 -10.97 -15.80 8.50
C THR A 104 -9.93 -16.55 7.67
N ARG A 105 -9.03 -17.28 8.36
CA ARG A 105 -8.10 -18.18 7.67
C ARG A 105 -8.82 -19.26 6.86
N GLY A 106 -9.93 -19.82 7.39
CA GLY A 106 -10.75 -20.81 6.67
C GLY A 106 -11.30 -20.24 5.36
N ASP A 107 -11.89 -19.03 5.40
CA ASP A 107 -12.40 -18.37 4.19
C ASP A 107 -11.32 -18.19 3.11
N ILE A 108 -10.08 -17.86 3.54
CA ILE A 108 -8.95 -17.73 2.61
C ILE A 108 -8.59 -19.09 2.00
N GLU A 109 -8.58 -20.15 2.82
CA GLU A 109 -8.29 -21.53 2.38
C GLU A 109 -9.37 -22.03 1.41
N ASP A 110 -10.63 -21.74 1.68
CA ASP A 110 -11.76 -22.09 0.81
C ASP A 110 -11.66 -21.41 -0.57
N ILE A 111 -11.29 -20.13 -0.61
CA ILE A 111 -11.11 -19.40 -1.88
C ILE A 111 -9.88 -19.89 -2.65
N ARG A 112 -8.77 -20.18 -1.94
CA ARG A 112 -7.53 -20.63 -2.58
C ARG A 112 -7.55 -22.09 -3.03
N GLY A 113 -8.44 -22.91 -2.46
CA GLY A 113 -8.44 -24.37 -2.64
C GLY A 113 -7.24 -25.08 -1.99
N VAL A 114 -6.40 -24.36 -1.25
CA VAL A 114 -5.21 -24.89 -0.57
C VAL A 114 -5.02 -24.26 0.80
N SER A 115 -4.41 -24.99 1.72
CA SER A 115 -4.16 -24.51 3.08
C SER A 115 -3.24 -23.28 3.11
N VAL A 116 -3.52 -22.37 4.03
CA VAL A 116 -2.69 -21.19 4.29
C VAL A 116 -1.73 -21.50 5.43
N SER A 117 -0.43 -21.37 5.19
CA SER A 117 0.55 -21.64 6.23
C SER A 117 0.46 -20.57 7.35
N THR A 118 0.66 -21.01 8.59
CA THR A 118 0.78 -20.09 9.73
C THR A 118 1.89 -19.05 9.51
N ARG A 119 2.96 -19.44 8.80
CA ARG A 119 4.06 -18.56 8.44
C ARG A 119 3.60 -17.43 7.51
N SER A 120 2.69 -17.69 6.57
CA SER A 120 2.15 -16.66 5.67
C SER A 120 1.36 -15.60 6.42
N ILE A 121 0.43 -16.02 7.29
CA ILE A 121 -0.34 -15.09 8.13
C ILE A 121 0.59 -14.30 9.07
N ARG A 122 1.54 -14.98 9.71
CA ARG A 122 2.51 -14.32 10.58
C ARG A 122 3.34 -13.27 9.82
N SER A 123 3.83 -13.60 8.63
CA SER A 123 4.59 -12.67 7.79
C SER A 123 3.79 -11.43 7.40
N LEU A 124 2.49 -11.56 7.14
CA LEU A 124 1.61 -10.43 6.86
C LEU A 124 1.37 -9.55 8.10
N LEU A 125 1.24 -10.17 9.28
CA LEU A 125 1.12 -9.46 10.56
C LEU A 125 2.42 -8.73 10.92
N GLU A 126 3.59 -9.38 10.76
CA GLU A 126 4.91 -8.81 11.02
C GLU A 126 5.23 -7.63 10.09
N ARG A 127 4.74 -7.65 8.85
CA ARG A 127 4.81 -6.53 7.91
C ARG A 127 3.79 -5.42 8.22
N ASN A 128 2.94 -5.64 9.19
CA ASN A 128 1.81 -4.77 9.50
C ASN A 128 0.85 -4.56 8.31
N TRP A 129 0.80 -5.50 7.36
CA TRP A 129 -0.10 -5.42 6.21
C TRP A 129 -1.52 -5.84 6.54
N ILE A 130 -1.69 -6.71 7.55
CA ILE A 130 -2.99 -7.12 8.07
C ILE A 130 -3.03 -6.95 9.59
N LYS A 131 -4.25 -6.89 10.11
CA LYS A 131 -4.52 -6.92 11.55
C LYS A 131 -5.76 -7.77 11.84
N VAL A 132 -5.88 -8.23 13.07
CA VAL A 132 -7.11 -8.85 13.58
C VAL A 132 -8.10 -7.73 13.91
N SER A 133 -9.28 -7.75 13.27
CA SER A 133 -10.37 -6.80 13.53
C SER A 133 -11.39 -7.31 14.54
N GLY A 134 -11.38 -8.62 14.81
CA GLY A 134 -12.29 -9.29 15.72
C GLY A 134 -12.25 -10.80 15.55
N PHE A 135 -13.28 -11.47 16.02
CA PHE A 135 -13.42 -12.92 15.91
C PHE A 135 -14.83 -13.24 15.40
N ARG A 136 -14.95 -14.28 14.59
CA ARG A 136 -16.28 -14.76 14.13
C ARG A 136 -16.97 -15.51 15.25
N ASP A 137 -18.26 -15.29 15.41
CA ASP A 137 -19.07 -15.95 16.44
C ASP A 137 -19.56 -17.33 15.99
N VAL A 138 -18.61 -18.26 15.90
CA VAL A 138 -18.82 -19.68 15.59
C VAL A 138 -17.89 -20.53 16.45
N PRO A 139 -18.15 -21.86 16.61
CA PRO A 139 -17.23 -22.74 17.32
C PRO A 139 -15.80 -22.57 16.87
N GLY A 140 -14.85 -22.46 17.80
CA GLY A 140 -13.43 -22.19 17.53
C GLY A 140 -13.09 -20.70 17.42
N ARG A 141 -14.07 -19.77 17.35
CA ARG A 141 -13.90 -18.30 17.31
C ARG A 141 -12.70 -17.83 16.45
N PRO A 142 -12.68 -18.16 15.16
CA PRO A 142 -11.53 -17.82 14.32
C PRO A 142 -11.36 -16.30 14.18
N ALA A 143 -10.09 -15.85 14.13
CA ALA A 143 -9.76 -14.45 13.96
C ALA A 143 -10.19 -13.94 12.57
N LEU A 144 -10.71 -12.71 12.54
CA LEU A 144 -11.06 -11.97 11.32
C LEU A 144 -9.91 -11.03 10.96
N TYR A 145 -9.41 -11.15 9.74
CA TYR A 145 -8.32 -10.34 9.23
C TYR A 145 -8.82 -9.23 8.30
N VAL A 146 -8.21 -8.06 8.41
CA VAL A 146 -8.41 -6.91 7.53
C VAL A 146 -7.06 -6.29 7.20
N THR A 147 -6.97 -5.59 6.06
CA THR A 147 -5.78 -4.83 5.68
C THR A 147 -5.59 -3.59 6.58
N THR A 148 -4.39 -3.07 6.60
CA THR A 148 -4.01 -1.85 7.32
C THR A 148 -3.74 -0.71 6.36
N LYS A 149 -3.46 0.48 6.90
CA LYS A 149 -2.98 1.61 6.11
C LYS A 149 -1.57 1.37 5.59
N ASP A 150 -0.72 0.70 6.37
CA ASP A 150 0.66 0.40 5.98
C ASP A 150 0.71 -0.46 4.70
N PHE A 151 -0.24 -1.39 4.56
CA PHE A 151 -0.40 -2.15 3.31
C PHE A 151 -0.69 -1.24 2.11
N LEU A 152 -1.59 -0.28 2.28
CA LEU A 152 -1.92 0.68 1.21
C LEU A 152 -0.76 1.63 0.93
N ASP A 153 -0.07 2.10 1.97
CA ASP A 153 1.09 2.97 1.85
C ASP A 153 2.23 2.29 1.07
N ASP A 154 2.49 1.00 1.35
CA ASP A 154 3.51 0.22 0.65
C ASP A 154 3.17 -0.01 -0.82
N LEU A 155 1.87 -0.03 -1.17
CA LEU A 155 1.39 -0.12 -2.55
C LEU A 155 1.17 1.25 -3.22
N ASN A 156 1.53 2.36 -2.58
CA ASN A 156 1.28 3.72 -3.08
C ASN A 156 -0.21 4.04 -3.33
N LEU A 157 -1.13 3.45 -2.55
CA LEU A 157 -2.58 3.63 -2.67
C LEU A 157 -3.13 4.53 -1.56
N LYS A 158 -4.18 5.30 -1.88
CA LYS A 158 -4.90 6.14 -0.91
C LYS A 158 -5.97 5.35 -0.17
N SER A 159 -6.59 4.40 -0.86
CA SER A 159 -7.70 3.61 -0.33
C SER A 159 -7.74 2.22 -0.94
N ILE A 160 -8.51 1.32 -0.33
CA ILE A 160 -8.71 -0.03 -0.85
C ILE A 160 -9.41 -0.04 -2.23
N SER A 161 -10.21 0.99 -2.52
CA SER A 161 -10.90 1.14 -3.82
C SER A 161 -9.96 1.47 -4.97
N ASP A 162 -8.72 1.87 -4.69
CA ASP A 162 -7.71 2.15 -5.71
C ASP A 162 -6.99 0.87 -6.18
N LEU A 163 -7.31 -0.28 -5.56
CA LEU A 163 -6.82 -1.56 -6.05
C LEU A 163 -7.36 -1.84 -7.45
N PRO A 164 -6.53 -2.39 -8.36
CA PRO A 164 -6.98 -2.80 -9.68
C PRO A 164 -8.16 -3.76 -9.57
N ALA A 165 -9.18 -3.59 -10.41
CA ALA A 165 -10.26 -4.56 -10.50
C ALA A 165 -9.67 -5.96 -10.79
N LEU A 166 -10.20 -6.99 -10.14
CA LEU A 166 -9.84 -8.35 -10.52
C LEU A 166 -10.26 -8.55 -11.98
N PRO A 167 -9.38 -9.10 -12.84
CA PRO A 167 -9.78 -9.44 -14.19
C PRO A 167 -10.96 -10.42 -14.11
N ASP A 168 -12.01 -10.15 -14.87
CA ASP A 168 -13.08 -11.13 -15.07
C ASP A 168 -12.43 -12.39 -15.62
N ILE A 169 -12.41 -13.43 -14.83
CA ILE A 169 -12.06 -14.77 -15.32
C ILE A 169 -13.25 -15.18 -16.19
N GLN A 170 -13.23 -14.77 -17.46
CA GLN A 170 -14.03 -15.44 -18.46
C GLN A 170 -13.49 -16.87 -18.49
N ASP A 171 -14.34 -17.81 -18.13
CA ASP A 171 -14.04 -19.24 -18.22
C ASP A 171 -13.44 -19.51 -19.59
N THR A 172 -12.13 -19.65 -19.66
CA THR A 172 -11.46 -20.15 -20.84
C THR A 172 -11.62 -21.67 -20.84
N ASP A 173 -12.87 -22.13 -20.93
CA ASP A 173 -13.20 -23.43 -21.51
C ASP A 173 -12.95 -23.36 -23.02
N ASN A 174 -11.69 -23.27 -23.41
CA ASN A 174 -11.21 -23.60 -24.73
C ASN A 174 -10.02 -24.55 -24.59
N GLN A 175 -10.31 -25.76 -24.15
CA GLN A 175 -9.64 -26.93 -24.68
C GLN A 175 -9.99 -26.99 -26.19
N ASP A 176 -9.07 -26.54 -27.03
CA ASP A 176 -8.86 -27.06 -28.38
C ASP A 176 -7.95 -26.10 -29.16
N THR A 177 -6.64 -26.26 -28.97
CA THR A 177 -5.66 -25.96 -30.03
C THR A 177 -4.25 -26.50 -29.65
N LEU A 178 -4.18 -27.78 -29.31
CA LEU A 178 -2.91 -28.50 -29.28
C LEU A 178 -2.91 -29.67 -30.30
N SER A 179 -3.29 -29.39 -31.53
CA SER A 179 -3.25 -30.41 -32.59
C SER A 179 -3.03 -29.79 -33.97
N GLN A 180 -2.12 -28.83 -34.11
CA GLN A 180 -1.61 -28.48 -35.45
C GLN A 180 -0.31 -27.69 -35.35
N VAL A 181 0.80 -28.33 -35.02
CA VAL A 181 2.14 -28.12 -35.63
C VAL A 181 2.96 -29.39 -35.40
N ILE A 182 2.85 -30.31 -36.34
CA ILE A 182 3.87 -31.27 -36.65
C ILE A 182 4.65 -30.76 -37.86
#